data_e96853266fb5e0e32e4b4b42ce3aa0e7
#
_entry.id   e96853266fb5e0e32e4b4b42ce3aa0e7
#
_cell.length_a   1.000
_cell.length_b   1.000
_cell.length_c   1.000
_cell.angle_alpha   90.00
_cell.angle_beta   90.00
_cell.angle_gamma   90.00
#
_symmetry.space_group_name_H-M   'P 1'
#
loop_
_entity.id
_entity.type
_entity.pdbx_description
1 polymer ?
#
loop_
_entity_poly.entity_id
_entity_poly.type
_entity_poly.pdbx_seq_one_letter_code
_entity_poly.pdbx_strand_id
1 'polypeptide(L)'
;MSKLANMFAILNLDAEDDRDEVEKPASSKTDADPTTAELDKVRRNHTMLVNYDGENLASSSSDYKMPLVWIDLEMTGLDITKDRILEIACIITDGKLTKRIEGPDLVIRQSQECLDDMNEWCKIHHVASGLAEEVLKSKISEHDAEKQVLDFIRRYIGSATPLIAGNSVYMDLLFLKKYMPQLAGIFSHVIVDVSSITALCIRWFPKDLQYEHSSQA
;
A
#
# COMPACT_ATOMS: atom_id res chain seq x y z
N MET A 1 -18.14 12.11 -7.43
CA MET A 1 -17.22 11.12 -8.00
C MET A 1 -16.16 10.87 -6.95
N SER A 2 -15.89 9.63 -6.59
CA SER A 2 -14.95 9.26 -5.52
C SER A 2 -13.55 9.80 -5.84
N LYS A 3 -12.88 10.42 -4.84
CA LYS A 3 -11.50 10.92 -4.94
C LYS A 3 -10.51 9.81 -5.34
N LEU A 4 -10.82 8.54 -5.07
CA LEU A 4 -10.08 7.35 -5.50
C LEU A 4 -9.89 7.23 -7.02
N ALA A 5 -10.75 7.85 -7.84
CA ALA A 5 -10.59 7.86 -9.30
C ALA A 5 -9.41 8.73 -9.77
N ASN A 6 -8.95 9.70 -8.96
CA ASN A 6 -7.82 10.56 -9.31
C ASN A 6 -6.45 9.91 -9.04
N MET A 7 -6.37 8.92 -8.14
CA MET A 7 -5.11 8.24 -7.83
C MET A 7 -4.50 7.51 -9.02
N PHE A 8 -5.34 6.98 -9.92
CA PHE A 8 -4.86 6.32 -11.13
C PHE A 8 -4.50 7.28 -12.28
N ALA A 9 -4.93 8.55 -12.21
CA ALA A 9 -4.59 9.56 -13.23
C ALA A 9 -3.14 10.06 -13.13
N ILE A 10 -2.48 9.90 -11.97
CA ILE A 10 -1.09 10.34 -11.74
C ILE A 10 -0.07 9.34 -12.32
N LEU A 11 -0.51 8.15 -12.76
CA LEU A 11 0.37 7.16 -13.39
C LEU A 11 0.86 7.53 -14.81
N ASN A 12 0.48 8.71 -15.33
CA ASN A 12 1.07 9.32 -16.53
C ASN A 12 2.33 10.12 -16.17
N LEU A 13 3.22 9.55 -15.38
CA LEU A 13 4.53 10.14 -15.13
C LEU A 13 5.41 9.98 -16.35
N ASP A 14 5.82 11.12 -16.88
CA ASP A 14 6.85 11.29 -17.90
C ASP A 14 8.08 10.47 -17.56
N ALA A 15 8.26 9.37 -18.29
CA ALA A 15 9.52 8.64 -18.30
C ALA A 15 10.51 9.47 -19.14
N GLU A 16 11.25 10.36 -18.52
CA GLU A 16 12.42 10.94 -19.14
C GLU A 16 13.46 9.84 -19.41
N ASP A 17 13.86 9.79 -20.65
CA ASP A 17 14.58 8.75 -21.38
C ASP A 17 16.10 8.88 -21.11
N ASP A 18 16.62 8.14 -20.15
CA ASP A 18 18.08 7.91 -20.05
C ASP A 18 18.45 6.64 -20.83
N ARG A 19 18.84 6.84 -22.08
CA ARG A 19 19.37 5.79 -22.95
C ARG A 19 20.86 5.67 -22.75
N ASP A 20 21.27 4.67 -21.99
CA ASP A 20 22.61 4.12 -22.11
C ASP A 20 22.54 2.76 -22.82
N GLU A 21 23.19 2.72 -23.99
CA GLU A 21 23.37 1.51 -24.78
C GLU A 21 24.28 0.51 -24.04
N VAL A 22 23.76 -0.68 -23.75
CA VAL A 22 24.57 -1.79 -23.29
C VAL A 22 24.48 -2.96 -24.25
N GLU A 23 25.61 -3.30 -24.83
CA GLU A 23 25.86 -4.41 -25.76
C GLU A 23 25.48 -5.77 -25.13
N LYS A 24 24.95 -6.67 -25.99
CA LYS A 24 24.65 -8.07 -25.68
C LYS A 24 25.91 -8.92 -25.65
N PRO A 25 26.03 -9.85 -24.70
CA PRO A 25 26.81 -11.08 -24.93
C PRO A 25 25.91 -12.31 -25.10
N ALA A 26 26.44 -13.22 -25.90
CA ALA A 26 25.81 -14.41 -26.43
C ALA A 26 25.56 -15.54 -25.40
N SER A 27 24.67 -16.42 -25.81
CA SER A 27 24.21 -17.66 -25.20
C SER A 27 25.27 -18.66 -24.76
N SER A 28 25.06 -19.33 -23.63
CA SER A 28 25.44 -20.74 -23.46
C SER A 28 24.44 -21.48 -22.58
N LYS A 29 24.02 -22.64 -23.08
CA LYS A 29 23.20 -23.67 -22.41
C LYS A 29 24.05 -24.49 -21.45
N THR A 30 23.47 -24.95 -20.34
CA THR A 30 23.56 -26.32 -19.78
C THR A 30 22.85 -26.36 -18.43
N ASP A 31 21.92 -27.19 -18.34
CA ASP A 31 21.69 -28.49 -17.70
C ASP A 31 21.10 -28.46 -16.29
N ALA A 32 20.08 -29.30 -16.18
CA ALA A 32 19.21 -29.61 -15.07
C ALA A 32 19.93 -30.30 -13.88
N ASP A 33 19.38 -30.19 -12.67
CA ASP A 33 18.69 -31.24 -11.91
C ASP A 33 18.72 -30.99 -10.38
N PRO A 34 18.09 -31.82 -9.58
CA PRO A 34 16.85 -31.56 -8.83
C PRO A 34 17.05 -31.58 -7.31
N THR A 35 16.14 -30.96 -6.54
CA THR A 35 15.68 -31.54 -5.26
C THR A 35 14.58 -30.68 -4.61
N THR A 36 13.37 -31.03 -4.93
CA THR A 36 12.15 -30.63 -4.20
C THR A 36 11.76 -31.75 -3.23
N ALA A 37 12.34 -31.82 -2.03
CA ALA A 37 11.91 -32.79 -1.03
C ALA A 37 12.13 -32.41 0.46
N GLU A 38 12.55 -31.19 0.81
CA GLU A 38 12.89 -30.90 2.21
C GLU A 38 12.25 -29.66 2.85
N LEU A 39 11.30 -28.99 2.19
CA LEU A 39 10.65 -27.77 2.70
C LEU A 39 9.28 -27.97 3.37
N ASP A 40 8.79 -29.22 3.49
CA ASP A 40 7.45 -29.51 4.05
C ASP A 40 7.41 -29.83 5.55
N LYS A 41 8.50 -29.74 6.28
CA LYS A 41 8.55 -30.18 7.71
C LYS A 41 8.53 -29.08 8.76
N VAL A 42 8.47 -27.81 8.43
CA VAL A 42 8.52 -26.71 9.45
C VAL A 42 7.14 -26.09 9.75
N ARG A 43 6.06 -26.62 9.21
CA ARG A 43 4.73 -25.99 9.30
C ARG A 43 3.74 -26.63 10.28
N ARG A 44 4.19 -27.28 11.34
CA ARG A 44 3.27 -27.78 12.37
C ARG A 44 3.82 -27.53 13.76
N ASN A 45 3.52 -26.37 14.32
CA ASN A 45 3.34 -26.14 15.77
C ASN A 45 2.80 -24.71 15.97
N HIS A 46 1.48 -24.58 15.89
CA HIS A 46 0.78 -23.41 16.42
C HIS A 46 -0.07 -23.88 17.60
N THR A 47 0.45 -23.60 18.78
CA THR A 47 -0.18 -23.91 20.05
C THR A 47 -1.43 -23.03 20.23
N MET A 48 -2.56 -23.66 20.48
CA MET A 48 -3.81 -23.02 20.88
C MET A 48 -3.63 -22.32 22.24
N LEU A 49 -3.87 -21.01 22.28
CA LEU A 49 -4.16 -20.29 23.51
C LEU A 49 -5.68 -20.22 23.68
N VAL A 50 -6.17 -20.90 24.71
CA VAL A 50 -7.57 -20.89 25.12
C VAL A 50 -7.77 -19.68 26.00
N ASN A 51 -8.57 -18.70 25.57
CA ASN A 51 -9.05 -17.64 26.43
C ASN A 51 -10.40 -18.03 27.04
N TYR A 52 -10.44 -17.87 28.34
CA TYR A 52 -11.59 -18.07 29.21
C TYR A 52 -12.61 -16.95 29.01
N ASP A 53 -13.59 -17.18 28.13
CA ASP A 53 -14.96 -16.64 28.26
C ASP A 53 -15.78 -17.29 27.14
N GLY A 54 -16.81 -18.03 27.59
CA GLY A 54 -17.56 -18.95 26.76
C GLY A 54 -18.57 -18.29 25.82
N GLU A 55 -18.09 -17.60 24.79
CA GLU A 55 -18.86 -17.33 23.58
C GLU A 55 -18.15 -17.97 22.37
N ASN A 56 -18.84 -18.94 21.77
CA ASN A 56 -18.46 -19.55 20.49
C ASN A 56 -18.41 -18.46 19.41
N LEU A 57 -17.27 -17.72 19.33
CA LEU A 57 -16.94 -17.05 18.09
C LEU A 57 -16.55 -18.15 17.10
N ALA A 58 -17.57 -18.62 16.34
CA ALA A 58 -17.33 -19.37 15.12
C ALA A 58 -16.22 -18.66 14.37
N SER A 59 -15.08 -19.32 14.19
CA SER A 59 -13.99 -18.86 13.37
C SER A 59 -14.57 -18.63 11.96
N SER A 60 -14.97 -17.39 11.68
CA SER A 60 -15.23 -16.96 10.33
C SER A 60 -13.86 -17.05 9.64
N SER A 61 -13.67 -18.12 8.85
CA SER A 61 -12.57 -18.14 7.91
C SER A 61 -12.67 -16.82 7.14
N SER A 62 -11.71 -15.93 7.33
CA SER A 62 -11.71 -14.63 6.67
C SER A 62 -12.03 -14.84 5.21
N ASP A 63 -13.06 -14.18 4.70
CA ASP A 63 -13.45 -14.25 3.28
C ASP A 63 -12.32 -13.78 2.35
N TYR A 64 -11.31 -13.13 2.92
CA TYR A 64 -10.13 -12.60 2.25
C TYR A 64 -8.92 -13.51 2.45
N LYS A 65 -8.73 -14.47 1.54
CA LYS A 65 -7.54 -15.35 1.54
C LYS A 65 -6.34 -14.61 0.99
N MET A 66 -5.19 -14.70 1.68
CA MET A 66 -3.94 -14.00 1.32
C MET A 66 -4.19 -12.48 1.14
N PRO A 67 -4.70 -11.80 2.17
CA PRO A 67 -5.20 -10.44 2.02
C PRO A 67 -4.09 -9.45 1.68
N LEU A 68 -4.42 -8.54 0.75
CA LEU A 68 -3.67 -7.33 0.49
C LEU A 68 -4.43 -6.15 1.11
N VAL A 69 -3.72 -5.34 1.87
CA VAL A 69 -4.24 -4.08 2.40
C VAL A 69 -3.56 -2.95 1.63
N TRP A 70 -4.34 -2.32 0.78
CA TRP A 70 -3.93 -1.19 -0.02
C TRP A 70 -4.00 0.06 0.83
N ILE A 71 -2.88 0.73 0.98
CA ILE A 71 -2.76 1.99 1.71
C ILE A 71 -2.25 3.05 0.75
N ASP A 72 -2.81 4.24 0.88
CA ASP A 72 -2.35 5.44 0.22
C ASP A 72 -2.39 6.59 1.22
N LEU A 73 -1.29 7.31 1.32
CA LEU A 73 -1.13 8.45 2.21
C LEU A 73 -0.91 9.73 1.39
N GLU A 74 -1.60 10.79 1.78
CA GLU A 74 -1.19 12.13 1.40
C GLU A 74 -0.35 12.75 2.53
N MET A 75 0.79 13.33 2.19
CA MET A 75 1.73 13.88 3.15
C MET A 75 2.14 15.31 2.81
N THR A 76 2.68 16.04 3.78
CA THR A 76 3.24 17.39 3.57
C THR A 76 4.52 17.39 2.73
N GLY A 77 5.13 16.23 2.55
CA GLY A 77 6.36 15.98 1.80
C GLY A 77 6.85 14.57 2.05
N LEU A 78 8.06 14.25 1.64
CA LEU A 78 8.63 12.90 1.70
C LEU A 78 9.75 12.76 2.75
N ASP A 79 10.06 13.79 3.50
CA ASP A 79 11.04 13.74 4.58
C ASP A 79 10.38 13.23 5.87
N ILE A 80 10.55 11.94 6.16
CA ILE A 80 9.97 11.30 7.34
C ILE A 80 10.40 11.96 8.66
N THR A 81 11.46 12.77 8.67
CA THR A 81 11.92 13.42 9.92
C THR A 81 11.04 14.61 10.32
N LYS A 82 10.44 15.31 9.37
CA LYS A 82 9.67 16.54 9.58
C LYS A 82 8.24 16.49 9.04
N ASP A 83 8.04 15.80 7.88
CA ASP A 83 6.75 15.78 7.22
C ASP A 83 5.71 14.94 7.96
N ARG A 84 4.43 15.25 7.73
CA ARG A 84 3.28 14.68 8.45
C ARG A 84 2.28 14.10 7.48
N ILE A 85 1.46 13.16 7.98
CA ILE A 85 0.35 12.56 7.23
C ILE A 85 -0.82 13.55 7.24
N LEU A 86 -1.41 13.77 6.06
CA LEU A 86 -2.59 14.62 5.85
C LEU A 86 -3.87 13.80 5.63
N GLU A 87 -3.74 12.66 4.95
CA GLU A 87 -4.87 11.77 4.63
C GLU A 87 -4.37 10.32 4.59
N ILE A 88 -5.25 9.39 4.95
CA ILE A 88 -5.03 7.95 4.80
C ILE A 88 -6.25 7.31 4.18
N ALA A 89 -6.07 6.61 3.06
CA ALA A 89 -7.08 5.77 2.43
C ALA A 89 -6.70 4.28 2.54
N CYS A 90 -7.71 3.42 2.73
CA CYS A 90 -7.51 1.99 2.91
C CYS A 90 -8.52 1.17 2.10
N ILE A 91 -8.03 0.13 1.40
CA ILE A 91 -8.86 -0.88 0.73
C ILE A 91 -8.30 -2.26 1.10
N ILE A 92 -9.17 -3.25 1.29
CA ILE A 92 -8.77 -4.65 1.44
C ILE A 92 -9.21 -5.45 0.22
N THR A 93 -8.29 -6.28 -0.31
CA THR A 93 -8.62 -7.28 -1.33
C THR A 93 -8.17 -8.67 -0.90
N ASP A 94 -8.75 -9.70 -1.51
CA ASP A 94 -8.14 -11.02 -1.49
C ASP A 94 -6.89 -11.05 -2.38
N GLY A 95 -6.05 -12.08 -2.24
CA GLY A 95 -4.80 -12.19 -2.99
C GLY A 95 -4.99 -12.43 -4.50
N LYS A 96 -6.23 -12.67 -4.96
CA LYS A 96 -6.57 -12.82 -6.39
C LYS A 96 -7.24 -11.58 -6.97
N LEU A 97 -7.45 -10.53 -6.17
CA LEU A 97 -8.15 -9.30 -6.53
C LEU A 97 -9.59 -9.54 -7.02
N THR A 98 -10.23 -10.63 -6.56
CA THR A 98 -11.62 -10.98 -6.93
C THR A 98 -12.63 -10.38 -5.98
N LYS A 99 -12.22 -10.10 -4.75
CA LYS A 99 -13.02 -9.44 -3.72
C LYS A 99 -12.32 -8.18 -3.27
N ARG A 100 -13.09 -7.11 -3.08
CA ARG A 100 -12.58 -5.87 -2.49
C ARG A 100 -13.60 -5.31 -1.50
N ILE A 101 -13.11 -4.61 -0.50
CA ILE A 101 -13.92 -3.76 0.37
C ILE A 101 -13.19 -2.44 0.60
N GLU A 102 -13.91 -1.36 0.39
CA GLU A 102 -13.43 -0.01 0.65
C GLU A 102 -13.49 0.26 2.15
N GLY A 103 -12.41 0.78 2.67
CA GLY A 103 -12.23 1.10 4.08
C GLY A 103 -12.32 2.59 4.36
N PRO A 104 -11.81 3.01 5.52
CA PRO A 104 -11.73 4.41 5.87
C PRO A 104 -10.92 5.21 4.85
N ASP A 105 -11.42 6.42 4.56
CA ASP A 105 -10.73 7.50 3.87
C ASP A 105 -10.81 8.70 4.82
N LEU A 106 -9.68 9.04 5.45
CA LEU A 106 -9.65 9.91 6.63
C LEU A 106 -8.67 11.06 6.45
N VAL A 107 -9.21 12.27 6.45
CA VAL A 107 -8.41 13.50 6.50
C VAL A 107 -7.98 13.76 7.94
N ILE A 108 -6.69 13.90 8.16
CA ILE A 108 -6.05 14.04 9.47
C ILE A 108 -5.77 15.51 9.74
N ARG A 109 -6.12 15.95 10.95
CA ARG A 109 -5.88 17.33 11.38
C ARG A 109 -4.39 17.61 11.53
N GLN A 110 -3.93 18.71 10.91
CA GLN A 110 -2.62 19.31 11.14
C GLN A 110 -2.77 20.81 11.42
N SER A 111 -1.72 21.44 11.94
CA SER A 111 -1.70 22.87 12.18
C SER A 111 -1.47 23.67 10.89
N GLN A 112 -1.84 24.96 10.90
CA GLN A 112 -1.52 25.87 9.79
C GLN A 112 -0.02 25.93 9.54
N GLU A 113 0.80 25.96 10.59
CA GLU A 113 2.27 25.98 10.50
C GLU A 113 2.79 24.75 9.75
N CYS A 114 2.23 23.57 10.02
CA CYS A 114 2.59 22.32 9.32
C CYS A 114 2.30 22.43 7.81
N LEU A 115 1.20 23.07 7.42
CA LEU A 115 0.85 23.28 6.01
C LEU A 115 1.73 24.37 5.37
N ASP A 116 2.11 25.40 6.14
CA ASP A 116 2.99 26.47 5.66
C ASP A 116 4.42 25.99 5.41
N ASP A 117 4.86 24.94 6.12
CA ASP A 117 6.17 24.31 5.96
C ASP A 117 6.26 23.32 4.78
N MET A 118 5.14 23.01 4.11
CA MET A 118 5.14 22.17 2.91
C MET A 118 6.05 22.75 1.82
N ASN A 119 6.64 21.85 1.02
CA ASN A 119 7.31 22.28 -0.20
C ASN A 119 6.28 22.84 -1.21
N GLU A 120 6.76 23.60 -2.20
CA GLU A 120 5.91 24.31 -3.16
C GLU A 120 5.02 23.36 -3.97
N TRP A 121 5.54 22.20 -4.33
CA TRP A 121 4.79 21.19 -5.06
C TRP A 121 3.58 20.68 -4.25
N CYS A 122 3.79 20.29 -3.00
CA CYS A 122 2.72 19.84 -2.11
C CYS A 122 1.70 20.96 -1.85
N LYS A 123 2.13 22.20 -1.64
CA LYS A 123 1.24 23.36 -1.47
C LYS A 123 0.29 23.50 -2.66
N ILE A 124 0.83 23.53 -3.88
CA ILE A 124 0.03 23.69 -5.09
C ILE A 124 -0.99 22.55 -5.22
N HIS A 125 -0.58 21.29 -5.04
CA HIS A 125 -1.43 20.13 -5.25
C HIS A 125 -2.49 20.00 -4.16
N HIS A 126 -2.13 20.15 -2.89
CA HIS A 126 -3.09 20.03 -1.78
C HIS A 126 -4.07 21.21 -1.68
N VAL A 127 -3.67 22.41 -2.13
CA VAL A 127 -4.61 23.53 -2.26
C VAL A 127 -5.54 23.30 -3.44
N ALA A 128 -5.03 22.88 -4.60
CA ALA A 128 -5.85 22.62 -5.79
C ALA A 128 -6.88 21.49 -5.58
N SER A 129 -6.52 20.44 -4.83
CA SER A 129 -7.43 19.35 -4.46
C SER A 129 -8.43 19.73 -3.36
N GLY A 130 -8.18 20.82 -2.62
CA GLY A 130 -8.97 21.21 -1.44
C GLY A 130 -8.57 20.49 -0.15
N LEU A 131 -7.60 19.57 -0.20
CA LEU A 131 -7.16 18.80 0.96
C LEU A 131 -6.63 19.69 2.09
N ALA A 132 -5.86 20.74 1.76
CA ALA A 132 -5.33 21.66 2.76
C ALA A 132 -6.42 22.30 3.62
N GLU A 133 -7.56 22.68 3.02
CA GLU A 133 -8.71 23.23 3.75
C GLU A 133 -9.41 22.15 4.60
N GLU A 134 -9.55 20.93 4.08
CA GLU A 134 -10.14 19.81 4.81
C GLU A 134 -9.30 19.41 6.02
N VAL A 135 -7.97 19.39 5.90
CA VAL A 135 -7.02 19.15 7.00
C VAL A 135 -7.22 20.13 8.16
N LEU A 136 -7.38 21.41 7.88
CA LEU A 136 -7.61 22.43 8.92
C LEU A 136 -8.98 22.29 9.60
N LYS A 137 -9.98 21.77 8.91
CA LYS A 137 -11.34 21.54 9.42
C LYS A 137 -11.48 20.20 10.13
N SER A 138 -10.61 19.23 9.82
CA SER A 138 -10.65 17.91 10.41
C SER A 138 -10.53 17.96 11.93
N LYS A 139 -11.12 16.96 12.59
CA LYS A 139 -11.00 16.72 14.03
C LYS A 139 -10.31 15.40 14.33
N ILE A 140 -9.92 14.66 13.29
CA ILE A 140 -9.32 13.33 13.39
C ILE A 140 -7.82 13.51 13.64
N SER A 141 -7.32 12.96 14.74
CA SER A 141 -5.89 12.91 15.01
C SER A 141 -5.24 11.72 14.28
N GLU A 142 -3.90 11.72 14.14
CA GLU A 142 -3.15 10.58 13.60
C GLU A 142 -3.45 9.30 14.38
N HIS A 143 -3.58 9.39 15.70
CA HIS A 143 -3.92 8.26 16.56
C HIS A 143 -5.36 7.74 16.33
N ASP A 144 -6.33 8.63 16.14
CA ASP A 144 -7.71 8.23 15.85
C ASP A 144 -7.82 7.60 14.47
N ALA A 145 -7.08 8.10 13.48
CA ALA A 145 -7.01 7.52 12.15
C ALA A 145 -6.37 6.13 12.18
N GLU A 146 -5.23 5.99 12.87
CA GLU A 146 -4.59 4.68 13.09
C GLU A 146 -5.56 3.66 13.66
N LYS A 147 -6.27 4.03 14.74
CA LYS A 147 -7.23 3.16 15.38
C LYS A 147 -8.37 2.74 14.45
N GLN A 148 -8.97 3.70 13.73
CA GLN A 148 -10.09 3.42 12.83
C GLN A 148 -9.68 2.47 11.70
N VAL A 149 -8.52 2.69 11.07
CA VAL A 149 -7.99 1.83 10.02
C VAL A 149 -7.64 0.45 10.57
N LEU A 150 -6.99 0.39 11.73
CA LEU A 150 -6.64 -0.88 12.38
C LEU A 150 -7.87 -1.71 12.75
N ASP A 151 -8.90 -1.09 13.31
CA ASP A 151 -10.17 -1.75 13.68
C ASP A 151 -10.91 -2.25 12.44
N PHE A 152 -10.88 -1.48 11.34
CA PHE A 152 -11.42 -1.90 10.05
C PHE A 152 -10.69 -3.14 9.52
N ILE A 153 -9.36 -3.10 9.45
CA ILE A 153 -8.57 -4.22 8.95
C ILE A 153 -8.83 -5.48 9.79
N ARG A 154 -8.76 -5.39 11.11
CA ARG A 154 -9.01 -6.51 12.02
C ARG A 154 -10.39 -7.13 11.86
N ARG A 155 -11.40 -6.31 11.60
CA ARG A 155 -12.79 -6.77 11.38
C ARG A 155 -12.90 -7.72 10.19
N TYR A 156 -12.19 -7.45 9.10
CA TYR A 156 -12.33 -8.20 7.85
C TYR A 156 -11.31 -9.32 7.65
N ILE A 157 -10.13 -9.19 8.21
CA ILE A 157 -9.06 -10.19 8.03
C ILE A 157 -8.72 -10.95 9.32
N GLY A 158 -9.29 -10.55 10.47
CA GLY A 158 -9.05 -11.19 11.76
C GLY A 158 -7.58 -11.15 12.18
N SER A 159 -7.03 -12.32 12.54
CA SER A 159 -5.63 -12.48 12.97
C SER A 159 -4.65 -12.74 11.81
N ALA A 160 -5.09 -12.71 10.56
CA ALA A 160 -4.19 -12.90 9.43
C ALA A 160 -3.16 -11.77 9.36
N THR A 161 -1.95 -12.09 8.92
CA THR A 161 -0.90 -11.10 8.67
C THR A 161 -0.97 -10.68 7.21
N PRO A 162 -1.51 -9.48 6.89
CA PRO A 162 -1.64 -9.04 5.51
C PRO A 162 -0.31 -8.55 4.95
N LEU A 163 -0.25 -8.45 3.62
CA LEU A 163 0.77 -7.64 2.96
C LEU A 163 0.24 -6.23 2.76
N ILE A 164 1.08 -5.23 3.00
CA ILE A 164 0.78 -3.86 2.57
C ILE A 164 1.00 -3.76 1.06
N ALA A 165 0.10 -3.08 0.37
CA ALA A 165 0.13 -2.88 -1.08
C ALA A 165 -0.15 -1.40 -1.43
N GLY A 166 0.40 -0.93 -2.54
CA GLY A 166 0.19 0.43 -3.06
C GLY A 166 1.24 0.80 -4.09
N ASN A 167 1.15 2.03 -4.60
CA ASN A 167 2.14 2.57 -5.53
C ASN A 167 3.23 3.31 -4.74
N SER A 168 4.49 2.92 -4.90
CA SER A 168 5.61 3.43 -4.08
C SER A 168 5.36 3.31 -2.58
N VAL A 169 4.58 2.32 -2.18
CA VAL A 169 4.06 2.10 -0.82
C VAL A 169 5.14 1.90 0.24
N TYR A 170 6.38 1.70 -0.16
CA TYR A 170 7.51 1.70 0.77
C TYR A 170 7.60 3.02 1.55
N MET A 171 7.27 4.15 0.91
CA MET A 171 7.27 5.47 1.55
C MET A 171 6.14 5.58 2.57
N ASP A 172 4.93 5.17 2.18
CA ASP A 172 3.78 5.11 3.09
C ASP A 172 4.10 4.27 4.32
N LEU A 173 4.71 3.10 4.14
CA LEU A 173 5.11 2.23 5.25
C LEU A 173 6.12 2.90 6.18
N LEU A 174 7.03 3.74 5.68
CA LEU A 174 7.95 4.51 6.53
C LEU A 174 7.22 5.53 7.39
N PHE A 175 6.25 6.25 6.82
CA PHE A 175 5.39 7.18 7.56
C PHE A 175 4.52 6.44 8.58
N LEU A 176 3.90 5.31 8.21
CA LEU A 176 3.14 4.47 9.15
C LEU A 176 4.01 4.01 10.32
N LYS A 177 5.22 3.53 10.08
CA LYS A 177 6.14 3.12 11.14
C LYS A 177 6.43 4.23 12.14
N LYS A 178 6.46 5.47 11.69
CA LYS A 178 6.73 6.63 12.54
C LYS A 178 5.49 7.13 13.28
N TYR A 179 4.38 7.30 12.56
CA TYR A 179 3.20 8.01 13.07
C TYR A 179 2.04 7.09 13.44
N MET A 180 2.00 5.86 12.92
CA MET A 180 0.97 4.85 13.12
C MET A 180 1.61 3.46 13.37
N PRO A 181 2.43 3.31 14.44
CA PRO A 181 3.23 2.09 14.65
C PRO A 181 2.41 0.83 14.93
N GLN A 182 1.20 0.95 15.48
CA GLN A 182 0.33 -0.20 15.71
C GLN A 182 -0.23 -0.73 14.39
N LEU A 183 -0.59 0.17 13.47
CA LEU A 183 -1.03 -0.18 12.12
C LEU A 183 0.13 -0.77 11.32
N ALA A 184 1.30 -0.15 11.35
CA ALA A 184 2.49 -0.68 10.68
C ALA A 184 2.87 -2.09 11.18
N GLY A 185 2.65 -2.36 12.47
CA GLY A 185 2.99 -3.61 13.13
C GLY A 185 2.18 -4.83 12.73
N ILE A 186 1.02 -4.66 12.08
CA ILE A 186 0.22 -5.81 11.61
C ILE A 186 0.69 -6.37 10.26
N PHE A 187 1.47 -5.61 9.51
CA PHE A 187 1.92 -6.01 8.17
C PHE A 187 3.09 -6.99 8.22
N SER A 188 3.14 -7.86 7.21
CA SER A 188 4.32 -8.67 6.92
C SER A 188 5.52 -7.77 6.54
N HIS A 189 6.73 -8.32 6.62
CA HIS A 189 7.92 -7.66 6.09
C HIS A 189 7.95 -7.58 4.55
N VAL A 190 7.10 -8.35 3.87
CA VAL A 190 6.95 -8.32 2.41
C VAL A 190 5.96 -7.24 2.04
N ILE A 191 6.33 -6.38 1.10
CA ILE A 191 5.48 -5.34 0.55
C ILE A 191 5.13 -5.65 -0.91
N VAL A 192 3.95 -5.24 -1.36
CA VAL A 192 3.51 -5.31 -2.75
C VAL A 192 3.52 -3.89 -3.32
N ASP A 193 4.65 -3.53 -3.93
CA ASP A 193 4.83 -2.21 -4.50
C ASP A 193 4.57 -2.23 -6.01
N VAL A 194 3.48 -1.57 -6.44
CA VAL A 194 3.05 -1.52 -7.84
C VAL A 194 4.07 -0.81 -8.72
N SER A 195 4.77 0.20 -8.21
CA SER A 195 5.81 0.91 -8.98
C SER A 195 6.96 -0.02 -9.36
N SER A 196 7.34 -0.94 -8.47
CA SER A 196 8.36 -1.95 -8.75
C SER A 196 7.91 -2.94 -9.83
N ILE A 197 6.65 -3.38 -9.78
CA ILE A 197 6.06 -4.27 -10.80
C ILE A 197 6.01 -3.55 -12.15
N THR A 198 5.55 -2.32 -12.16
CA THR A 198 5.49 -1.47 -13.38
C THR A 198 6.87 -1.28 -13.98
N ALA A 199 7.88 -1.00 -13.16
CA ALA A 199 9.26 -0.85 -13.62
C ALA A 199 9.82 -2.13 -14.25
N LEU A 200 9.43 -3.30 -13.77
CA LEU A 200 9.81 -4.59 -14.37
C LEU A 200 9.04 -4.85 -15.66
N CYS A 201 7.74 -4.57 -15.69
CA CYS A 201 6.91 -4.74 -16.88
C CYS A 201 7.43 -3.90 -18.07
N ILE A 202 7.78 -2.64 -17.83
CA ILE A 202 8.35 -1.75 -18.87
C ILE A 202 9.64 -2.33 -19.45
N ARG A 203 10.47 -3.01 -18.65
CA ARG A 203 11.74 -3.59 -19.09
C ARG A 203 11.60 -4.93 -19.79
N TRP A 204 10.63 -5.75 -19.37
CA TRP A 204 10.53 -7.14 -19.82
C TRP A 204 9.54 -7.35 -20.95
N PHE A 205 8.57 -6.44 -21.13
CA PHE A 205 7.54 -6.59 -22.17
C PHE A 205 7.82 -5.65 -23.36
N PRO A 206 7.63 -6.12 -24.61
CA PRO A 206 7.72 -5.29 -25.78
C PRO A 206 6.81 -4.07 -25.72
N LYS A 207 7.27 -2.93 -26.26
CA LYS A 207 6.50 -1.67 -26.28
C LYS A 207 5.14 -1.81 -26.97
N ASP A 208 5.01 -2.72 -27.92
CA ASP A 208 3.77 -2.97 -28.67
C ASP A 208 2.60 -3.46 -27.79
N LEU A 209 2.89 -4.11 -26.66
CA LEU A 209 1.86 -4.52 -25.68
C LEU A 209 1.46 -3.39 -24.72
N GLN A 210 2.19 -2.28 -24.68
CA GLN A 210 1.89 -1.15 -23.80
C GLN A 210 0.82 -0.21 -24.37
N TYR A 211 0.60 -0.24 -25.70
CA TYR A 211 -0.32 0.67 -26.40
C TYR A 211 -1.78 0.21 -26.45
N GLU A 212 -2.07 -1.07 -26.21
CA GLU A 212 -3.47 -1.57 -26.28
C GLU A 212 -4.36 -1.09 -25.12
N HIS A 213 -3.80 -0.63 -24.00
CA HIS A 213 -4.57 -0.16 -22.84
C HIS A 213 -4.93 1.34 -22.87
N SER A 214 -4.29 2.15 -23.73
CA SER A 214 -4.54 3.61 -23.78
C SER A 214 -5.63 4.03 -24.77
N SER A 215 -6.17 3.10 -25.58
CA SER A 215 -7.16 3.40 -26.61
C SER A 215 -8.60 3.04 -26.25
N GLN A 216 -8.87 2.63 -25.00
CA GLN A 216 -10.22 2.27 -24.53
C GLN A 216 -10.69 3.09 -23.31
N ALA A 217 -10.15 4.28 -23.08
CA ALA A 217 -10.63 5.21 -22.05
C ALA A 217 -11.32 6.42 -22.68
#